data_2630b69e67aba66d2b83d265b3e4992a
#
_entry.id   2630b69e67aba66d2b83d265b3e4992a
#
_cell.length_a   1.000
_cell.length_b   1.000
_cell.length_c   1.000
_cell.angle_alpha   90.00
_cell.angle_beta   90.00
_cell.angle_gamma   90.00
#
_symmetry.space_group_name_H-M   'P 1'
#
loop_
_entity.id
_entity.type
_entity.pdbx_description
1 polymer ?
#
loop_
_entity_poly.entity_id
_entity_poly.type
_entity_poly.pdbx_seq_one_letter_code
_entity_poly.pdbx_strand_id
1 'polypeptide(L)'
;MDPTATNYNSEATLDSGDCNYVPVNVIIHFNHYVNGTELVANEMIYTNPSNENYSIQTLRYLISDITLHTNNETETLLDEVHFIDISIDSTLILNIPQINYKNYTSISFTMGLDSIKNNTNLFLNENFFPSFVWPEFLGGGYHYMQLEGDFNTVFNGYATHTGATNGVDFSFNKTLPIADITNININMEITNW
;
A
#
# COMPACT_ATOMS: atom_id res chain seq x y z
N MET A 1 -2.25 -23.77 -21.94
CA MET A 1 -2.16 -24.86 -20.92
C MET A 1 -1.32 -24.33 -19.76
N ASP A 2 -1.85 -24.35 -18.56
CA ASP A 2 -1.17 -23.86 -17.34
C ASP A 2 -0.89 -25.04 -16.39
N PRO A 3 0.38 -25.36 -16.08
CA PRO A 3 0.73 -26.46 -15.17
C PRO A 3 0.24 -26.29 -13.73
N THR A 4 -0.15 -25.08 -13.33
CA THR A 4 -0.72 -24.80 -11.99
C THR A 4 -2.21 -25.08 -11.89
N ALA A 5 -2.88 -25.25 -13.04
CA ALA A 5 -4.30 -25.57 -13.07
C ALA A 5 -4.59 -26.99 -12.55
N THR A 6 -5.66 -27.16 -11.78
CA THR A 6 -6.08 -28.45 -11.22
C THR A 6 -6.55 -29.45 -12.29
N ASN A 7 -6.93 -28.96 -13.45
CA ASN A 7 -7.32 -29.75 -14.63
C ASN A 7 -6.22 -29.83 -15.69
N TYR A 8 -4.95 -29.53 -15.32
CA TYR A 8 -3.82 -29.66 -16.24
C TYR A 8 -3.60 -31.10 -16.68
N ASN A 9 -3.43 -31.28 -17.99
CA ASN A 9 -3.06 -32.55 -18.59
C ASN A 9 -1.79 -32.35 -19.45
N SER A 10 -0.67 -32.95 -19.04
CA SER A 10 0.61 -32.86 -19.76
C SER A 10 0.60 -33.54 -21.13
N GLU A 11 -0.36 -34.44 -21.39
CA GLU A 11 -0.51 -35.15 -22.67
C GLU A 11 -1.47 -34.43 -23.64
N ALA A 12 -2.12 -33.35 -23.21
CA ALA A 12 -3.02 -32.59 -24.06
C ALA A 12 -2.24 -31.90 -25.19
N THR A 13 -2.74 -32.06 -26.41
CA THR A 13 -2.17 -31.42 -27.60
C THR A 13 -2.89 -30.14 -28.01
N LEU A 14 -4.02 -29.82 -27.37
CA LEU A 14 -4.81 -28.63 -27.59
C LEU A 14 -5.17 -27.98 -26.26
N ASP A 15 -5.02 -26.64 -26.17
CA ASP A 15 -5.46 -25.88 -25.01
C ASP A 15 -6.94 -25.52 -25.16
N SER A 16 -7.79 -25.95 -24.21
CA SER A 16 -9.21 -25.56 -24.18
C SER A 16 -9.42 -24.13 -23.69
N GLY A 17 -8.43 -23.53 -23.05
CA GLY A 17 -8.54 -22.24 -22.39
C GLY A 17 -9.25 -22.29 -21.00
N ASP A 18 -9.78 -23.47 -20.62
CA ASP A 18 -10.57 -23.65 -19.39
C ASP A 18 -9.66 -24.14 -18.23
N CYS A 19 -8.82 -23.28 -17.71
CA CYS A 19 -7.99 -23.61 -16.54
C CYS A 19 -8.76 -23.43 -15.24
N ASN A 20 -8.79 -24.47 -14.41
CA ASN A 20 -9.35 -24.42 -13.06
C ASN A 20 -8.23 -24.26 -12.04
N TYR A 21 -8.42 -23.37 -11.06
CA TYR A 21 -7.44 -23.10 -10.01
C TYR A 21 -8.04 -23.36 -8.63
N VAL A 22 -7.18 -23.71 -7.67
CA VAL A 22 -7.58 -23.75 -6.26
C VAL A 22 -7.58 -22.31 -5.74
N PRO A 23 -8.71 -21.81 -5.21
CA PRO A 23 -8.71 -20.49 -4.57
C PRO A 23 -7.87 -20.50 -3.30
N VAL A 24 -7.14 -19.41 -3.08
CA VAL A 24 -6.36 -19.16 -1.86
C VAL A 24 -6.70 -17.79 -1.28
N ASN A 25 -6.40 -17.58 -0.01
CA ASN A 25 -6.45 -16.25 0.58
C ASN A 25 -5.10 -15.57 0.35
N VAL A 26 -5.14 -14.33 -0.14
CA VAL A 26 -3.97 -13.46 -0.23
C VAL A 26 -3.93 -12.61 1.02
N ILE A 27 -2.81 -12.65 1.76
CA ILE A 27 -2.60 -11.86 2.95
C ILE A 27 -1.42 -10.93 2.70
N ILE A 28 -1.65 -9.62 2.87
CA ILE A 28 -0.64 -8.58 2.71
C ILE A 28 -0.42 -7.92 4.07
N HIS A 29 0.83 -7.89 4.53
CA HIS A 29 1.26 -7.20 5.74
C HIS A 29 1.97 -5.90 5.36
N PHE A 30 1.59 -4.80 5.98
CA PHE A 30 2.23 -3.50 5.83
C PHE A 30 3.10 -3.23 7.05
N ASN A 31 4.41 -3.36 6.88
CA ASN A 31 5.39 -3.21 7.95
C ASN A 31 6.16 -1.90 7.78
N HIS A 32 6.50 -1.26 8.89
CA HIS A 32 7.14 0.04 8.92
C HIS A 32 8.46 -0.01 9.67
N TYR A 33 9.49 0.62 9.11
CA TYR A 33 10.86 0.61 9.65
C TYR A 33 11.43 2.01 9.68
N VAL A 34 12.31 2.25 10.65
CA VAL A 34 13.16 3.45 10.76
C VAL A 34 14.59 2.99 10.96
N ASN A 35 15.49 3.34 10.05
CA ASN A 35 16.88 2.88 10.05
C ASN A 35 17.01 1.34 10.14
N GLY A 36 16.14 0.61 9.41
CA GLY A 36 16.14 -0.85 9.39
C GLY A 36 15.59 -1.53 10.65
N THR A 37 15.08 -0.78 11.61
CA THR A 37 14.44 -1.29 12.83
C THR A 37 12.94 -1.05 12.77
N GLU A 38 12.15 -2.00 13.25
CA GLU A 38 10.68 -1.86 13.29
C GLU A 38 10.26 -0.56 13.99
N LEU A 39 9.29 0.12 13.42
CA LEU A 39 8.78 1.38 13.94
C LEU A 39 8.17 1.20 15.33
N VAL A 40 8.62 2.01 16.28
CA VAL A 40 8.00 2.18 17.60
C VAL A 40 7.35 3.56 17.64
N ALA A 41 6.03 3.60 17.63
CA ALA A 41 5.29 4.86 17.64
C ALA A 41 5.28 5.52 19.02
N ASN A 42 5.18 6.85 19.03
CA ASN A 42 5.05 7.68 20.24
C ASN A 42 6.29 7.71 21.17
N GLU A 43 7.41 7.14 20.74
CA GLU A 43 8.65 7.18 21.53
C GLU A 43 9.69 8.10 20.90
N MET A 44 10.35 8.94 21.73
CA MET A 44 11.39 9.90 21.32
C MET A 44 12.75 9.21 21.20
N ILE A 45 12.85 8.23 20.29
CA ILE A 45 14.03 7.34 20.16
C ILE A 45 14.80 7.50 18.87
N TYR A 46 14.25 8.23 17.90
CA TYR A 46 14.87 8.41 16.60
C TYR A 46 15.78 9.65 16.60
N THR A 47 16.80 9.64 15.77
CA THR A 47 17.71 10.79 15.60
C THR A 47 17.83 11.10 14.12
N ASN A 48 17.60 12.35 13.75
CA ASN A 48 17.73 12.83 12.36
C ASN A 48 19.20 13.16 12.00
N PRO A 49 19.52 13.43 10.72
CA PRO A 49 20.88 13.79 10.31
C PRO A 49 21.45 15.07 10.96
N SER A 50 20.58 15.94 11.50
CA SER A 50 20.97 17.14 12.25
C SER A 50 21.27 16.85 13.74
N ASN A 51 21.22 15.57 14.14
CA ASN A 51 21.43 15.12 15.52
C ASN A 51 20.33 15.59 16.49
N GLU A 52 19.09 15.77 15.99
CA GLU A 52 17.92 16.08 16.80
C GLU A 52 17.13 14.81 17.03
N ASN A 53 16.68 14.60 18.27
CA ASN A 53 15.81 13.48 18.57
C ASN A 53 14.36 13.79 18.15
N TYR A 54 13.68 12.79 17.61
CA TYR A 54 12.29 12.89 17.21
C TYR A 54 11.50 11.62 17.51
N SER A 55 10.19 11.77 17.59
CA SER A 55 9.21 10.67 17.64
C SER A 55 8.37 10.66 16.37
N ILE A 56 7.82 9.50 16.04
CA ILE A 56 6.77 9.35 15.03
C ILE A 56 5.49 9.00 15.78
N GLN A 57 4.46 9.84 15.64
CA GLN A 57 3.18 9.67 16.31
C GLN A 57 2.09 9.23 15.33
N THR A 58 2.10 9.83 14.14
CA THR A 58 1.15 9.53 13.07
C THR A 58 1.93 9.10 11.84
N LEU A 59 1.56 7.96 11.30
CA LEU A 59 1.87 7.59 9.92
C LEU A 59 0.61 6.97 9.34
N ARG A 60 0.02 7.69 8.39
CA ARG A 60 -1.17 7.26 7.65
C ARG A 60 -0.95 7.49 6.18
N TYR A 61 -1.41 6.57 5.34
CA TYR A 61 -1.30 6.73 3.90
C TYR A 61 -2.32 5.90 3.13
N LEU A 62 -2.52 6.27 1.89
CA LEU A 62 -3.33 5.51 0.94
C LEU A 62 -2.41 4.78 -0.04
N ILE A 63 -2.78 3.58 -0.37
CA ILE A 63 -2.31 2.89 -1.57
C ILE A 63 -3.51 2.50 -2.41
N SER A 64 -3.33 2.49 -3.72
CA SER A 64 -4.41 2.13 -4.64
C SER A 64 -3.92 1.17 -5.71
N ASP A 65 -4.87 0.54 -6.42
CA ASP A 65 -4.61 -0.38 -7.52
C ASP A 65 -3.69 -1.55 -7.15
N ILE A 66 -3.93 -2.14 -5.97
CA ILE A 66 -3.13 -3.28 -5.52
C ILE A 66 -3.39 -4.46 -6.46
N THR A 67 -2.38 -4.85 -7.23
CA THR A 67 -2.54 -5.79 -8.34
C THR A 67 -1.45 -6.87 -8.32
N LEU A 68 -1.86 -8.12 -8.46
CA LEU A 68 -0.94 -9.25 -8.68
C LEU A 68 -0.68 -9.45 -10.17
N HIS A 69 0.58 -9.79 -10.51
CA HIS A 69 1.01 -10.02 -11.88
C HIS A 69 1.67 -11.39 -12.03
N THR A 70 1.39 -12.05 -13.14
CA THR A 70 2.10 -13.25 -13.60
C THR A 70 3.16 -12.88 -14.64
N ASN A 71 4.08 -13.79 -14.92
CA ASN A 71 5.05 -13.62 -16.02
C ASN A 71 4.40 -13.54 -17.41
N ASN A 72 3.16 -13.95 -17.55
CA ASN A 72 2.42 -13.97 -18.82
C ASN A 72 1.49 -12.76 -18.98
N GLU A 73 1.81 -11.64 -18.30
CA GLU A 73 1.04 -10.39 -18.35
C GLU A 73 -0.42 -10.51 -17.89
N THR A 74 -0.76 -11.57 -17.13
CA THR A 74 -2.07 -11.67 -16.50
C THR A 74 -2.05 -10.87 -15.21
N GLU A 75 -3.05 -10.00 -15.05
CA GLU A 75 -3.22 -9.14 -13.89
C GLU A 75 -4.45 -9.55 -13.08
N THR A 76 -4.39 -9.38 -11.78
CA THR A 76 -5.53 -9.57 -10.88
C THR A 76 -5.55 -8.44 -9.86
N LEU A 77 -6.51 -7.53 -10.01
CA LEU A 77 -6.74 -6.46 -9.06
C LEU A 77 -7.26 -7.06 -7.75
N LEU A 78 -6.59 -6.75 -6.65
CA LEU A 78 -6.93 -7.18 -5.30
C LEU A 78 -7.79 -6.16 -4.56
N ASP A 79 -7.39 -4.88 -4.66
CA ASP A 79 -8.06 -3.78 -3.97
C ASP A 79 -7.87 -2.47 -4.76
N GLU A 80 -8.92 -1.67 -4.82
CA GLU A 80 -8.90 -0.36 -5.49
C GLU A 80 -8.27 0.74 -4.65
N VAL A 81 -8.49 0.69 -3.33
CA VAL A 81 -7.91 1.63 -2.36
C VAL A 81 -7.84 0.99 -0.97
N HIS A 82 -6.67 1.07 -0.35
CA HIS A 82 -6.44 0.61 1.02
C HIS A 82 -5.84 1.74 1.85
N PHE A 83 -6.45 1.98 3.01
CA PHE A 83 -5.98 2.95 3.98
C PHE A 83 -5.15 2.28 5.05
N ILE A 84 -3.97 2.81 5.32
CA ILE A 84 -3.06 2.34 6.35
C ILE A 84 -2.91 3.42 7.43
N ASP A 85 -3.09 3.03 8.68
CA ASP A 85 -2.86 3.86 9.87
C ASP A 85 -2.15 3.01 10.93
N ILE A 86 -0.93 3.39 11.32
CA ILE A 86 -0.13 2.63 12.30
C ILE A 86 -0.78 2.55 13.70
N SER A 87 -1.79 3.37 13.97
CA SER A 87 -2.56 3.32 15.22
C SER A 87 -3.73 2.33 15.16
N ILE A 88 -4.01 1.73 14.00
CA ILE A 88 -5.16 0.84 13.76
C ILE A 88 -4.67 -0.49 13.18
N ASP A 89 -4.43 -1.47 14.03
CA ASP A 89 -3.86 -2.78 13.64
C ASP A 89 -4.57 -3.45 12.45
N SER A 90 -5.90 -3.31 12.37
CA SER A 90 -6.67 -3.92 11.28
C SER A 90 -6.37 -3.32 9.90
N THR A 91 -5.77 -2.15 9.81
CA THR A 91 -5.36 -1.53 8.55
C THR A 91 -3.98 -2.00 8.08
N LEU A 92 -3.20 -2.62 8.98
CA LEU A 92 -1.87 -3.13 8.69
C LEU A 92 -1.88 -4.50 8.00
N ILE A 93 -3.06 -5.10 7.87
CA ILE A 93 -3.23 -6.41 7.23
C ILE A 93 -4.41 -6.34 6.28
N LEU A 94 -4.15 -6.61 5.01
CA LEU A 94 -5.18 -6.76 4.00
C LEU A 94 -5.35 -8.25 3.68
N ASN A 95 -6.56 -8.78 3.87
CA ASN A 95 -6.91 -10.17 3.60
C ASN A 95 -7.94 -10.25 2.47
N ILE A 96 -7.53 -10.76 1.33
CA ILE A 96 -8.37 -10.94 0.14
C ILE A 96 -8.67 -12.44 -0.02
N PRO A 97 -9.90 -12.87 0.24
CA PRO A 97 -10.27 -14.29 0.12
C PRO A 97 -10.49 -14.72 -1.32
N GLN A 98 -10.35 -16.01 -1.56
CA GLN A 98 -10.83 -16.68 -2.77
C GLN A 98 -10.19 -16.19 -4.09
N ILE A 99 -8.90 -15.82 -4.05
CA ILE A 99 -8.15 -15.52 -5.28
C ILE A 99 -7.73 -16.80 -5.96
N ASN A 100 -8.07 -16.96 -7.23
CA ASN A 100 -7.62 -18.11 -8.03
C ASN A 100 -6.09 -18.13 -8.09
N TYR A 101 -5.50 -19.24 -7.59
CA TYR A 101 -4.05 -19.38 -7.58
C TYR A 101 -3.53 -19.45 -9.02
N LYS A 102 -2.63 -18.53 -9.35
CA LYS A 102 -1.85 -18.52 -10.57
C LYS A 102 -0.38 -18.33 -10.19
N ASN A 103 0.51 -18.54 -11.14
CA ASN A 103 1.94 -18.31 -10.88
C ASN A 103 2.27 -16.81 -10.86
N TYR A 104 1.79 -16.13 -9.81
CA TYR A 104 2.07 -14.72 -9.59
C TYR A 104 3.52 -14.54 -9.14
N THR A 105 4.19 -13.56 -9.70
CA THR A 105 5.62 -13.29 -9.47
C THR A 105 5.88 -11.90 -8.92
N SER A 106 4.91 -11.00 -9.03
CA SER A 106 5.01 -9.66 -8.47
C SER A 106 3.66 -9.10 -8.05
N ILE A 107 3.73 -8.09 -7.19
CA ILE A 107 2.62 -7.23 -6.79
C ILE A 107 2.98 -5.79 -7.12
N SER A 108 2.02 -5.03 -7.64
CA SER A 108 2.16 -3.59 -7.81
C SER A 108 1.07 -2.84 -7.07
N PHE A 109 1.35 -1.58 -6.77
CA PHE A 109 0.40 -0.64 -6.21
C PHE A 109 0.83 0.80 -6.53
N THR A 110 -0.12 1.74 -6.42
CA THR A 110 0.14 3.17 -6.46
C THR A 110 0.23 3.69 -5.03
N MET A 111 1.31 4.37 -4.66
CA MET A 111 1.39 5.16 -3.43
C MET A 111 0.60 6.43 -3.62
N GLY A 112 -0.45 6.62 -2.81
CA GLY A 112 -1.45 7.66 -3.01
C GLY A 112 -2.58 7.25 -3.96
N LEU A 113 -3.17 8.22 -4.60
CA LEU A 113 -4.23 8.09 -5.59
C LEU A 113 -3.79 8.79 -6.88
N ASP A 114 -3.93 8.12 -8.01
CA ASP A 114 -3.68 8.75 -9.30
C ASP A 114 -4.68 9.90 -9.59
N SER A 115 -4.42 10.67 -10.64
CA SER A 115 -5.24 11.82 -11.01
C SER A 115 -6.71 11.47 -11.38
N ILE A 116 -6.99 10.21 -11.69
CA ILE A 116 -8.35 9.72 -12.00
C ILE A 116 -9.10 9.46 -10.70
N LYS A 117 -8.46 8.81 -9.73
CA LYS A 117 -9.05 8.44 -8.43
C LYS A 117 -9.02 9.55 -7.40
N ASN A 118 -8.08 10.50 -7.53
CA ASN A 118 -7.93 11.59 -6.56
C ASN A 118 -8.98 12.69 -6.76
N ASN A 119 -10.25 12.33 -6.66
CA ASN A 119 -11.38 13.25 -6.77
C ASN A 119 -12.05 13.47 -5.42
N THR A 120 -12.26 14.73 -5.05
CA THR A 120 -13.02 15.09 -3.86
C THR A 120 -14.36 14.36 -3.85
N ASN A 121 -14.72 13.79 -2.71
CA ASN A 121 -15.95 13.03 -2.48
C ASN A 121 -16.06 11.66 -3.18
N LEU A 122 -15.04 11.14 -3.83
CA LEU A 122 -15.10 9.80 -4.42
C LEU A 122 -15.23 8.71 -3.34
N PHE A 123 -14.60 8.90 -2.19
CA PHE A 123 -14.50 7.92 -1.10
C PHE A 123 -15.29 8.31 0.15
N LEU A 124 -16.50 8.88 -0.01
CA LEU A 124 -17.34 9.37 1.10
C LEU A 124 -17.70 8.30 2.15
N ASN A 125 -17.75 7.04 1.75
CA ASN A 125 -18.13 5.93 2.62
C ASN A 125 -16.92 5.21 3.23
N GLU A 126 -15.71 5.61 2.88
CA GLU A 126 -14.50 5.01 3.40
C GLU A 126 -14.16 5.55 4.79
N ASN A 127 -13.55 4.70 5.63
CA ASN A 127 -13.24 5.03 7.02
C ASN A 127 -12.25 6.19 7.15
N PHE A 128 -11.44 6.46 6.15
CA PHE A 128 -10.50 7.57 6.15
C PHE A 128 -11.13 8.93 5.81
N PHE A 129 -12.34 8.93 5.23
CA PHE A 129 -13.09 10.17 5.00
C PHE A 129 -13.80 10.60 6.33
N PRO A 130 -13.80 11.87 6.72
CA PRO A 130 -13.21 13.06 6.08
C PRO A 130 -11.77 13.41 6.56
N SER A 131 -11.16 12.59 7.43
CA SER A 131 -9.86 12.92 8.06
C SER A 131 -8.71 12.99 7.06
N PHE A 132 -8.92 12.47 5.84
CA PHE A 132 -7.91 12.39 4.78
C PHE A 132 -8.19 13.31 3.60
N VAL A 133 -9.18 14.22 3.69
CA VAL A 133 -9.48 15.19 2.62
C VAL A 133 -8.34 16.19 2.47
N TRP A 134 -7.84 16.34 1.23
CA TRP A 134 -6.83 17.34 0.89
C TRP A 134 -7.48 18.70 0.70
N PRO A 135 -6.84 19.81 1.16
CA PRO A 135 -7.44 21.12 1.07
C PRO A 135 -7.74 21.58 -0.37
N GLU A 136 -8.93 22.10 -0.61
CA GLU A 136 -9.38 22.58 -1.93
C GLU A 136 -8.45 23.66 -2.54
N PHE A 137 -7.88 24.54 -1.72
CA PHE A 137 -6.97 25.58 -2.20
C PHE A 137 -5.61 25.02 -2.66
N LEU A 138 -5.29 23.77 -2.34
CA LEU A 138 -4.13 23.04 -2.84
C LEU A 138 -4.46 22.14 -4.04
N GLY A 139 -5.75 21.95 -4.35
CA GLY A 139 -6.21 21.15 -5.48
C GLY A 139 -7.31 20.15 -5.16
N GLY A 140 -7.69 19.98 -3.89
CA GLY A 140 -8.72 19.04 -3.46
C GLY A 140 -8.31 17.57 -3.57
N GLY A 141 -9.27 16.67 -3.42
CA GLY A 141 -9.03 15.23 -3.36
C GLY A 141 -8.64 14.76 -1.96
N TYR A 142 -7.60 13.95 -1.86
CA TYR A 142 -7.18 13.30 -0.63
C TYR A 142 -5.68 13.46 -0.37
N HIS A 143 -5.28 13.39 0.89
CA HIS A 143 -3.89 13.17 1.25
C HIS A 143 -3.39 11.85 0.64
N TYR A 144 -2.13 11.79 0.26
CA TYR A 144 -1.47 10.53 -0.06
C TYR A 144 -0.83 9.94 1.19
N MET A 145 -0.23 10.81 2.02
CA MET A 145 0.39 10.43 3.29
C MET A 145 0.33 11.58 4.30
N GLN A 146 0.25 11.21 5.57
CA GLN A 146 0.44 12.08 6.73
C GLN A 146 1.50 11.44 7.64
N LEU A 147 2.61 12.13 7.86
CA LEU A 147 3.67 11.76 8.79
C LEU A 147 3.85 12.88 9.79
N GLU A 148 3.60 12.60 11.07
CA GLU A 148 3.62 13.60 12.13
C GLU A 148 4.33 13.07 13.36
N GLY A 149 4.91 13.95 14.13
CA GLY A 149 5.57 13.64 15.38
C GLY A 149 6.13 14.88 16.06
N ASP A 150 6.96 14.66 17.06
CA ASP A 150 7.60 15.72 17.85
C ASP A 150 9.11 15.62 17.79
N PHE A 151 9.78 16.77 17.92
CA PHE A 151 11.18 16.87 18.25
C PHE A 151 11.36 17.01 19.76
N ASN A 152 12.53 16.64 20.29
CA ASN A 152 12.89 16.80 21.70
C ASN A 152 13.14 18.27 22.07
N THR A 153 12.26 19.17 21.65
CA THR A 153 12.29 20.58 21.98
C THR A 153 10.89 21.03 22.36
N VAL A 154 10.79 21.90 23.37
CA VAL A 154 9.49 22.43 23.82
C VAL A 154 8.80 23.17 22.67
N PHE A 155 7.63 22.71 22.24
CA PHE A 155 6.77 23.26 21.19
C PHE A 155 7.09 22.97 19.71
N ASN A 156 7.91 21.99 19.39
CA ASN A 156 8.27 21.69 18.00
C ASN A 156 7.76 20.31 17.55
N GLY A 157 6.49 20.23 17.18
CA GLY A 157 5.99 19.15 16.35
C GLY A 157 6.37 19.33 14.89
N TYR A 158 6.33 18.26 14.12
CA TYR A 158 6.42 18.30 12.67
C TYR A 158 5.21 17.60 12.04
N ALA A 159 4.83 18.08 10.87
CA ALA A 159 3.80 17.45 10.05
C ALA A 159 4.23 17.51 8.58
N THR A 160 4.46 16.36 7.99
CA THR A 160 4.73 16.21 6.56
C THR A 160 3.53 15.54 5.92
N HIS A 161 2.79 16.30 5.13
CA HIS A 161 1.63 15.81 4.40
C HIS A 161 1.90 15.88 2.91
N THR A 162 1.53 14.83 2.19
CA THR A 162 1.64 14.77 0.74
C THR A 162 0.27 14.56 0.11
N GLY A 163 0.10 15.10 -1.09
CA GLY A 163 -1.12 15.02 -1.89
C GLY A 163 -0.90 15.71 -3.22
N ALA A 164 -1.85 15.61 -4.14
CA ALA A 164 -1.81 16.37 -5.39
C ALA A 164 -1.82 17.87 -5.09
N THR A 165 -0.98 18.64 -5.76
CA THR A 165 -0.87 20.08 -5.48
C THR A 165 -0.81 20.88 -6.76
N ASN A 166 -1.69 21.88 -6.90
CA ASN A 166 -1.76 22.76 -8.07
C ASN A 166 -1.85 22.02 -9.42
N GLY A 167 -2.60 20.92 -9.46
CA GLY A 167 -2.79 20.11 -10.66
C GLY A 167 -1.63 19.15 -10.96
N VAL A 168 -0.62 19.07 -10.09
CA VAL A 168 0.47 18.10 -10.19
C VAL A 168 0.13 16.88 -9.34
N ASP A 169 0.14 15.72 -9.97
CA ASP A 169 0.02 14.41 -9.30
C ASP A 169 1.40 13.95 -8.81
N PHE A 170 1.51 13.67 -7.52
CA PHE A 170 2.71 13.14 -6.88
C PHE A 170 2.57 11.67 -6.48
N SER A 171 1.52 10.99 -6.93
CA SER A 171 1.42 9.55 -6.78
C SER A 171 2.51 8.84 -7.60
N PHE A 172 2.88 7.65 -7.19
CA PHE A 172 3.85 6.86 -7.95
C PHE A 172 3.56 5.36 -7.81
N ASN A 173 3.86 4.63 -8.88
CA ASN A 173 3.70 3.18 -8.90
C ASN A 173 4.94 2.49 -8.31
N LYS A 174 4.68 1.41 -7.59
CA LYS A 174 5.69 0.51 -7.08
C LYS A 174 5.35 -0.92 -7.46
N THR A 175 6.34 -1.66 -7.96
CA THR A 175 6.24 -3.10 -8.22
C THR A 175 7.29 -3.82 -7.39
N LEU A 176 6.87 -4.87 -6.70
CA LEU A 176 7.72 -5.68 -5.83
C LEU A 176 7.64 -7.15 -6.27
N PRO A 177 8.76 -7.89 -6.29
CA PRO A 177 8.72 -9.33 -6.48
C PRO A 177 8.08 -10.00 -5.26
N ILE A 178 7.33 -11.07 -5.50
CA ILE A 178 6.74 -11.90 -4.45
C ILE A 178 7.14 -13.36 -4.65
N ALA A 179 7.31 -14.08 -3.54
CA ALA A 179 7.61 -15.51 -3.55
C ALA A 179 6.39 -16.35 -3.13
N ASP A 180 5.50 -15.80 -2.31
CA ASP A 180 4.30 -16.47 -1.79
C ASP A 180 3.16 -15.45 -1.70
N ILE A 181 2.07 -15.73 -2.42
CA ILE A 181 0.89 -14.86 -2.41
C ILE A 181 0.05 -14.99 -1.14
N THR A 182 0.23 -16.05 -0.37
CA THR A 182 -0.51 -16.26 0.88
C THR A 182 0.08 -15.47 2.05
N ASN A 183 1.28 -14.90 1.89
CA ASN A 183 1.96 -14.11 2.91
C ASN A 183 2.91 -13.08 2.27
N ILE A 184 2.35 -11.97 1.82
CA ILE A 184 3.11 -10.88 1.19
C ILE A 184 3.48 -9.85 2.26
N ASN A 185 4.75 -9.44 2.30
CA ASN A 185 5.23 -8.39 3.19
C ASN A 185 5.63 -7.16 2.38
N ILE A 186 4.96 -6.04 2.59
CA ILE A 186 5.30 -4.73 2.05
C ILE A 186 5.97 -3.94 3.16
N ASN A 187 7.25 -3.65 3.01
CA ASN A 187 8.05 -2.97 4.01
C ASN A 187 8.32 -1.53 3.58
N MET A 188 7.91 -0.57 4.40
CA MET A 188 8.19 0.85 4.22
C MET A 188 9.34 1.27 5.13
N GLU A 189 10.43 1.79 4.54
CA GLU A 189 11.53 2.42 5.28
C GLU A 189 11.29 3.93 5.33
N ILE A 190 10.90 4.44 6.50
CA ILE A 190 10.47 5.83 6.69
C ILE A 190 11.65 6.80 6.60
N THR A 191 12.86 6.36 6.91
CA THR A 191 14.08 7.19 6.85
C THR A 191 14.34 7.76 5.44
N ASN A 192 13.75 7.17 4.40
CA ASN A 192 13.90 7.58 3.01
C ASN A 192 12.86 8.61 2.54
N TRP A 193 12.01 9.10 3.43
CA TRP A 193 10.95 10.08 3.13
C TRP A 193 11.35 11.51 3.46
#